data_3756b45a42d40a0f636e17063778b0a5
#
_entry.id   3756b45a42d40a0f636e17063778b0a5
#
_cell.length_a   1.000
_cell.length_b   1.000
_cell.length_c   1.000
_cell.angle_alpha   90.00
_cell.angle_beta   90.00
_cell.angle_gamma   90.00
#
_symmetry.space_group_name_H-M   'P 1'
#
loop_
_entity.id
_entity.type
_entity.pdbx_description
1 polymer ?
#
loop_
_entity_poly.entity_id
_entity_poly.type
_entity_poly.pdbx_seq_one_letter_code
_entity_poly.pdbx_strand_id
1 'polypeptide(L)'
;WVKNFGVSARTMLNKGDHPYMKEQAYQQALAFNPNIVVIKLGTNDSKSFNWVYKADFIKDTQTMVDAFKALPSQPEIYLCYPSKAYLTGESINDDIISKEIIPMIKKVAKKNKLPVIDLHSAMDGMPELFPDHIHPNEEGAKVMAKAVYDAIKK
;
A
#
# COMPACT_ATOMS: atom_id res chain seq x y z
N TRP A 1 -4.13 -0.70 -20.44
CA TRP A 1 -4.28 -2.06 -19.95
C TRP A 1 -3.90 -2.14 -18.48
N VAL A 2 -4.82 -2.58 -17.61
CA VAL A 2 -4.63 -2.62 -16.16
C VAL A 2 -4.63 -4.06 -15.68
N LYS A 3 -3.65 -4.42 -14.85
CA LYS A 3 -3.59 -5.70 -14.16
C LYS A 3 -3.47 -5.50 -12.65
N ASN A 4 -4.16 -6.35 -11.90
CA ASN A 4 -4.09 -6.39 -10.45
C ASN A 4 -3.26 -7.59 -10.01
N PHE A 5 -2.18 -7.31 -9.28
CA PHE A 5 -1.30 -8.33 -8.68
C PHE A 5 -1.40 -8.33 -7.16
N GLY A 6 -2.44 -7.73 -6.61
CA GLY A 6 -2.68 -7.72 -5.17
C GLY A 6 -2.98 -9.11 -4.62
N VAL A 7 -2.52 -9.37 -3.40
CA VAL A 7 -2.82 -10.58 -2.64
C VAL A 7 -3.32 -10.16 -1.27
N SER A 8 -4.45 -10.72 -0.86
CA SER A 8 -5.07 -10.40 0.42
C SER A 8 -4.13 -10.71 1.60
N ALA A 9 -4.24 -9.93 2.67
CA ALA A 9 -3.55 -10.15 3.95
C ALA A 9 -2.01 -10.02 3.90
N ARG A 10 -1.43 -9.43 2.85
CA ARG A 10 0.03 -9.36 2.72
C ARG A 10 0.60 -8.10 3.37
N THR A 11 1.87 -8.21 3.77
CA THR A 11 2.63 -7.13 4.40
C THR A 11 3.69 -6.57 3.46
N MET A 12 4.07 -5.31 3.67
CA MET A 12 5.29 -4.74 3.11
C MET A 12 6.51 -5.29 3.84
N LEU A 13 6.40 -5.50 5.16
CA LEU A 13 7.47 -6.05 5.98
C LEU A 13 7.83 -7.46 5.56
N ASN A 14 9.12 -7.69 5.26
CA ASN A 14 9.62 -9.02 4.90
C ASN A 14 9.67 -9.99 6.09
N LYS A 15 9.63 -9.48 7.32
CA LYS A 15 9.51 -10.25 8.54
C LYS A 15 8.06 -10.37 9.03
N GLY A 16 7.10 -9.83 8.30
CA GLY A 16 5.69 -9.99 8.61
C GLY A 16 5.21 -11.43 8.41
N ASP A 17 3.98 -11.70 8.82
CA ASP A 17 3.40 -13.04 8.74
C ASP A 17 3.22 -13.53 7.29
N HIS A 18 2.89 -12.63 6.36
CA HIS A 18 2.71 -12.96 4.95
C HIS A 18 3.32 -11.86 4.06
N PRO A 19 4.64 -11.86 3.85
CA PRO A 19 5.31 -10.83 3.05
C PRO A 19 4.90 -10.86 1.58
N TYR A 20 4.49 -9.72 1.04
CA TYR A 20 4.13 -9.63 -0.39
C TYR A 20 5.33 -9.94 -1.30
N MET A 21 6.53 -9.50 -0.93
CA MET A 21 7.73 -9.74 -1.75
C MET A 21 8.15 -11.21 -1.84
N LYS A 22 7.54 -12.09 -1.03
CA LYS A 22 7.72 -13.56 -1.13
C LYS A 22 6.66 -14.25 -1.96
N GLU A 23 5.67 -13.52 -2.48
CA GLU A 23 4.59 -14.08 -3.27
C GLU A 23 4.95 -14.19 -4.75
N GLN A 24 4.39 -15.20 -5.41
CA GLN A 24 4.52 -15.34 -6.87
C GLN A 24 3.94 -14.13 -7.59
N ALA A 25 2.86 -13.53 -7.08
CA ALA A 25 2.24 -12.35 -7.64
C ALA A 25 3.22 -11.17 -7.76
N TYR A 26 4.11 -11.01 -6.79
CA TYR A 26 5.16 -9.99 -6.87
C TYR A 26 6.11 -10.23 -8.05
N GLN A 27 6.56 -11.48 -8.24
CA GLN A 27 7.39 -11.84 -9.38
C GLN A 27 6.66 -11.62 -10.70
N GLN A 28 5.39 -11.95 -10.76
CA GLN A 28 4.55 -11.72 -11.94
C GLN A 28 4.36 -10.23 -12.23
N ALA A 29 4.22 -9.39 -11.19
CA ALA A 29 4.13 -7.95 -11.35
C ALA A 29 5.42 -7.36 -11.94
N LEU A 30 6.58 -7.82 -11.48
CA LEU A 30 7.87 -7.42 -12.06
C LEU A 30 8.00 -7.89 -13.51
N ALA A 31 7.64 -9.17 -13.80
CA ALA A 31 7.70 -9.73 -15.14
C ALA A 31 6.73 -9.04 -16.12
N PHE A 32 5.66 -8.46 -15.63
CA PHE A 32 4.72 -7.68 -16.44
C PHE A 32 5.36 -6.44 -17.05
N ASN A 33 6.44 -5.95 -16.46
CA ASN A 33 7.20 -4.78 -16.92
C ASN A 33 6.29 -3.56 -17.18
N PRO A 34 5.56 -3.10 -16.15
CA PRO A 34 4.54 -2.06 -16.30
C PRO A 34 5.14 -0.69 -16.62
N ASN A 35 4.34 0.19 -17.20
CA ASN A 35 4.69 1.60 -17.39
C ASN A 35 4.28 2.45 -16.19
N ILE A 36 3.27 2.02 -15.46
CA ILE A 36 2.80 2.67 -14.22
C ILE A 36 2.62 1.59 -13.16
N VAL A 37 3.14 1.85 -11.97
CA VAL A 37 2.99 0.96 -10.80
C VAL A 37 2.30 1.74 -9.69
N VAL A 38 1.26 1.16 -9.12
CA VAL A 38 0.59 1.69 -7.92
C VAL A 38 0.76 0.66 -6.80
N ILE A 39 1.44 1.07 -5.73
CA ILE A 39 1.76 0.20 -4.58
C ILE A 39 0.91 0.62 -3.39
N LYS A 40 0.06 -0.30 -2.93
CA LYS A 40 -0.77 -0.12 -1.73
C LYS A 40 -0.54 -1.29 -0.78
N LEU A 41 0.34 -1.10 0.17
CA LEU A 41 0.67 -2.04 1.25
C LEU A 41 0.85 -1.26 2.55
N GLY A 42 0.73 -1.94 3.68
CA GLY A 42 0.92 -1.34 5.00
C GLY A 42 -0.22 -1.64 5.98
N THR A 43 -1.42 -1.94 5.49
CA THR A 43 -2.56 -2.22 6.36
C THR A 43 -2.29 -3.41 7.28
N ASN A 44 -1.83 -4.53 6.75
CA ASN A 44 -1.56 -5.74 7.54
C ASN A 44 -0.30 -5.62 8.40
N ASP A 45 0.59 -4.73 8.03
CA ASP A 45 1.78 -4.39 8.84
C ASP A 45 1.38 -3.81 10.19
N SER A 46 0.23 -3.17 10.29
CA SER A 46 -0.27 -2.53 11.51
C SER A 46 -0.68 -3.53 12.60
N LYS A 47 -0.83 -4.82 12.28
CA LYS A 47 -1.08 -5.85 13.29
C LYS A 47 0.06 -5.90 14.29
N SER A 48 -0.25 -6.04 15.58
CA SER A 48 0.75 -5.94 16.66
C SER A 48 1.94 -6.87 16.46
N PHE A 49 1.68 -8.11 16.04
CA PHE A 49 2.75 -9.12 15.83
C PHE A 49 3.60 -8.87 14.58
N ASN A 50 3.12 -8.06 13.64
CA ASN A 50 3.91 -7.62 12.50
C ASN A 50 4.68 -6.34 12.81
N TRP A 51 4.04 -5.41 13.55
CA TRP A 51 4.61 -4.08 13.78
C TRP A 51 5.80 -4.08 14.74
N VAL A 52 6.05 -5.19 15.42
CA VAL A 52 7.31 -5.38 16.18
C VAL A 52 8.54 -5.25 15.28
N TYR A 53 8.41 -5.47 13.99
CA TYR A 53 9.48 -5.33 12.99
C TYR A 53 9.51 -3.96 12.31
N LYS A 54 8.84 -2.96 12.86
CA LYS A 54 8.69 -1.62 12.24
C LYS A 54 10.00 -0.95 11.83
N ALA A 55 11.10 -1.28 12.50
CA ALA A 55 12.41 -0.75 12.13
C ALA A 55 12.84 -1.10 10.71
N ASP A 56 12.28 -2.15 10.12
CA ASP A 56 12.58 -2.59 8.76
C ASP A 56 11.62 -2.00 7.70
N PHE A 57 10.56 -1.30 8.11
CA PHE A 57 9.50 -0.91 7.18
C PHE A 57 9.98 0.02 6.07
N ILE A 58 10.78 1.03 6.40
CA ILE A 58 11.35 1.95 5.41
C ILE A 58 12.29 1.21 4.46
N LYS A 59 13.16 0.35 5.00
CA LYS A 59 14.08 -0.45 4.19
C LYS A 59 13.33 -1.38 3.23
N ASP A 60 12.33 -2.08 3.71
CA ASP A 60 11.57 -3.04 2.89
C ASP A 60 10.74 -2.30 1.81
N THR A 61 10.17 -1.16 2.14
CA THR A 61 9.48 -0.31 1.16
C THR A 61 10.46 0.17 0.07
N GLN A 62 11.65 0.59 0.48
CA GLN A 62 12.69 1.02 -0.47
C GLN A 62 13.13 -0.15 -1.37
N THR A 63 13.26 -1.35 -0.83
CA THR A 63 13.61 -2.54 -1.62
C THR A 63 12.59 -2.78 -2.74
N MET A 64 11.31 -2.68 -2.46
CA MET A 64 10.26 -2.83 -3.48
C MET A 64 10.33 -1.72 -4.53
N VAL A 65 10.50 -0.47 -4.10
CA VAL A 65 10.65 0.68 -5.01
C VAL A 65 11.85 0.47 -5.93
N ASP A 66 12.99 0.05 -5.39
CA ASP A 66 14.20 -0.19 -6.17
C ASP A 66 14.00 -1.30 -7.21
N ALA A 67 13.28 -2.36 -6.86
CA ALA A 67 12.99 -3.45 -7.77
C ALA A 67 12.18 -2.99 -8.99
N PHE A 68 11.16 -2.16 -8.78
CA PHE A 68 10.39 -1.60 -9.89
C PHE A 68 11.17 -0.55 -10.68
N LYS A 69 11.99 0.27 -10.02
CA LYS A 69 12.86 1.24 -10.71
C LYS A 69 13.86 0.56 -11.66
N ALA A 70 14.32 -0.64 -11.33
CA ALA A 70 15.29 -1.39 -12.11
C ALA A 70 14.69 -2.05 -13.37
N LEU A 71 13.38 -2.01 -13.54
CA LEU A 71 12.73 -2.63 -14.71
C LEU A 71 13.08 -1.89 -16.01
N PRO A 72 13.19 -2.60 -17.14
CA PRO A 72 13.45 -1.98 -18.44
C PRO A 72 12.44 -0.89 -18.83
N SER A 73 11.17 -1.03 -18.40
CA SER A 73 10.13 -0.04 -18.65
C SER A 73 10.35 1.29 -17.95
N GLN A 74 11.18 1.32 -16.90
CA GLN A 74 11.37 2.50 -16.03
C GLN A 74 10.03 3.13 -15.63
N PRO A 75 9.18 2.40 -14.90
CA PRO A 75 7.81 2.81 -14.64
C PRO A 75 7.71 4.07 -13.79
N GLU A 76 6.62 4.81 -13.98
CA GLU A 76 6.17 5.77 -12.98
C GLU A 76 5.64 4.99 -11.77
N ILE A 77 6.14 5.31 -10.58
CA ILE A 77 5.77 4.60 -9.34
C ILE A 77 4.98 5.55 -8.45
N TYR A 78 3.81 5.10 -8.02
CA TYR A 78 2.95 5.80 -7.07
C TYR A 78 2.88 4.99 -5.78
N LEU A 79 3.19 5.62 -4.64
CA LEU A 79 2.98 5.01 -3.34
C LEU A 79 1.63 5.46 -2.78
N CYS A 80 0.81 4.52 -2.34
CA CYS A 80 -0.44 4.84 -1.65
C CYS A 80 -0.22 4.87 -0.15
N TYR A 81 -0.85 5.82 0.55
CA TYR A 81 -1.15 5.60 1.95
C TYR A 81 -2.26 4.55 2.04
N PRO A 82 -2.19 3.61 3.00
CA PRO A 82 -3.26 2.65 3.19
C PRO A 82 -4.60 3.36 3.42
N SER A 83 -5.67 2.75 2.96
CA SER A 83 -7.01 3.27 3.24
C SER A 83 -7.28 3.32 4.74
N LYS A 84 -8.19 4.22 5.15
CA LYS A 84 -8.66 4.29 6.53
C LYS A 84 -9.15 2.91 6.98
N ALA A 85 -8.69 2.46 8.14
CA ALA A 85 -9.27 1.33 8.84
C ALA A 85 -10.09 1.85 10.02
N TYR A 86 -11.28 1.31 10.20
CA TYR A 86 -12.18 1.72 11.28
C TYR A 86 -12.04 0.79 12.49
N LEU A 87 -10.77 0.46 12.79
CA LEU A 87 -10.36 -0.40 13.89
C LEU A 87 -9.11 0.13 14.57
N THR A 88 -9.02 -0.13 15.86
CA THR A 88 -7.82 0.05 16.67
C THR A 88 -7.65 -1.20 17.55
N GLY A 89 -6.42 -1.49 17.98
CA GLY A 89 -6.14 -2.65 18.83
C GLY A 89 -5.02 -3.52 18.26
N GLU A 90 -5.02 -4.81 18.61
CA GLU A 90 -3.93 -5.73 18.23
C GLU A 90 -4.01 -6.26 16.81
N SER A 91 -5.21 -6.26 16.25
CA SER A 91 -5.46 -6.55 14.85
C SER A 91 -5.05 -5.37 13.99
N ILE A 92 -5.63 -5.18 12.82
CA ILE A 92 -5.40 -3.98 12.01
C ILE A 92 -5.72 -2.75 12.86
N ASN A 93 -4.79 -1.78 12.86
CA ASN A 93 -4.83 -0.66 13.77
C ASN A 93 -4.60 0.66 13.03
N ASP A 94 -5.67 1.47 12.92
CA ASP A 94 -5.59 2.75 12.21
C ASP A 94 -4.72 3.79 12.91
N ASP A 95 -4.55 3.71 14.22
CA ASP A 95 -3.62 4.60 14.92
C ASP A 95 -2.17 4.34 14.49
N ILE A 96 -1.79 3.08 14.31
CA ILE A 96 -0.48 2.72 13.78
C ILE A 96 -0.38 3.14 12.30
N ILE A 97 -1.41 2.89 11.50
CA ILE A 97 -1.42 3.31 10.10
C ILE A 97 -1.20 4.81 9.97
N SER A 98 -2.00 5.61 10.66
CA SER A 98 -1.99 7.07 10.52
C SER A 98 -0.77 7.73 11.16
N LYS A 99 -0.33 7.25 12.33
CA LYS A 99 0.71 7.91 13.13
C LYS A 99 2.12 7.40 12.85
N GLU A 100 2.27 6.17 12.32
CA GLU A 100 3.58 5.56 12.13
C GLU A 100 3.82 5.11 10.68
N ILE A 101 2.90 4.36 10.06
CA ILE A 101 3.10 3.80 8.71
C ILE A 101 3.07 4.90 7.65
N ILE A 102 2.05 5.75 7.65
CA ILE A 102 1.93 6.86 6.68
C ILE A 102 3.14 7.78 6.71
N PRO A 103 3.66 8.24 7.86
CA PRO A 103 4.88 9.03 7.90
C PRO A 103 6.10 8.32 7.31
N MET A 104 6.21 6.99 7.46
CA MET A 104 7.31 6.20 6.89
C MET A 104 7.18 6.10 5.36
N ILE A 105 5.99 5.86 4.84
CA ILE A 105 5.72 5.85 3.39
C ILE A 105 6.05 7.23 2.81
N LYS A 106 5.65 8.30 3.48
CA LYS A 106 5.95 9.68 3.08
C LYS A 106 7.45 9.91 2.97
N LYS A 107 8.25 9.40 3.91
CA LYS A 107 9.71 9.52 3.86
C LYS A 107 10.29 8.84 2.63
N VAL A 108 9.86 7.62 2.32
CA VAL A 108 10.32 6.89 1.14
C VAL A 108 9.93 7.62 -0.13
N ALA A 109 8.68 8.08 -0.21
CA ALA A 109 8.21 8.85 -1.36
C ALA A 109 9.03 10.11 -1.60
N LYS A 110 9.28 10.88 -0.54
CA LYS A 110 10.07 12.11 -0.62
C LYS A 110 11.51 11.84 -1.04
N LYS A 111 12.17 10.85 -0.45
CA LYS A 111 13.54 10.45 -0.80
C LYS A 111 13.68 10.07 -2.27
N ASN A 112 12.67 9.38 -2.81
CA ASN A 112 12.68 8.87 -4.17
C ASN A 112 11.98 9.79 -5.17
N LYS A 113 11.46 10.94 -4.72
CA LYS A 113 10.67 11.88 -5.53
C LYS A 113 9.47 11.22 -6.21
N LEU A 114 8.77 10.36 -5.47
CA LEU A 114 7.60 9.66 -5.94
C LEU A 114 6.32 10.37 -5.50
N PRO A 115 5.30 10.43 -6.37
CA PRO A 115 3.99 10.92 -5.97
C PRO A 115 3.30 9.96 -5.00
N VAL A 116 2.47 10.51 -4.12
CA VAL A 116 1.68 9.75 -3.16
C VAL A 116 0.21 9.87 -3.52
N ILE A 117 -0.52 8.75 -3.38
CA ILE A 117 -1.97 8.73 -3.45
C ILE A 117 -2.50 8.55 -2.02
N ASP A 118 -3.14 9.59 -1.48
CA ASP A 118 -3.64 9.58 -0.11
C ASP A 118 -5.02 8.92 -0.02
N LEU A 119 -5.03 7.59 -0.02
CA LEU A 119 -6.26 6.82 0.14
C LEU A 119 -6.81 6.90 1.56
N HIS A 120 -5.98 7.18 2.55
CA HIS A 120 -6.42 7.31 3.93
C HIS A 120 -7.38 8.50 4.09
N SER A 121 -6.98 9.67 3.61
CA SER A 121 -7.83 10.86 3.66
C SER A 121 -9.03 10.74 2.71
N ALA A 122 -8.86 10.16 1.54
CA ALA A 122 -9.93 9.99 0.56
C ALA A 122 -11.08 9.12 1.10
N MET A 123 -10.80 8.21 2.02
CA MET A 123 -11.77 7.26 2.56
C MET A 123 -12.12 7.52 4.03
N ASP A 124 -11.66 8.64 4.58
CA ASP A 124 -12.04 9.06 5.94
C ASP A 124 -13.50 9.54 5.98
N GLY A 125 -14.16 9.30 7.10
CA GLY A 125 -15.56 9.71 7.30
C GLY A 125 -16.59 8.85 6.53
N MET A 126 -16.22 7.66 6.05
CA MET A 126 -17.08 6.78 5.26
C MET A 126 -17.17 5.36 5.86
N PRO A 127 -17.40 5.21 7.19
CA PRO A 127 -17.40 3.88 7.82
C PRO A 127 -18.46 2.94 7.22
N GLU A 128 -19.56 3.47 6.70
CA GLU A 128 -20.64 2.71 6.07
C GLU A 128 -20.20 1.96 4.81
N LEU A 129 -19.09 2.37 4.20
CA LEU A 129 -18.53 1.70 3.02
C LEU A 129 -17.57 0.56 3.37
N PHE A 130 -17.39 0.27 4.66
CA PHE A 130 -16.47 -0.75 5.17
C PHE A 130 -17.21 -1.76 6.06
N PRO A 131 -17.88 -2.77 5.47
CA PRO A 131 -18.72 -3.70 6.24
C PRO A 131 -18.00 -4.44 7.36
N ASP A 132 -16.71 -4.75 7.17
CA ASP A 132 -15.86 -5.41 8.17
C ASP A 132 -14.88 -4.43 8.85
N HIS A 133 -15.11 -3.13 8.70
CA HIS A 133 -14.27 -2.06 9.21
C HIS A 133 -12.89 -1.91 8.53
N ILE A 134 -12.56 -2.76 7.56
CA ILE A 134 -11.23 -2.80 6.93
C ILE A 134 -11.34 -2.74 5.41
N HIS A 135 -12.19 -3.57 4.82
CA HIS A 135 -12.31 -3.71 3.36
C HIS A 135 -13.49 -2.90 2.83
N PRO A 136 -13.26 -2.08 1.80
CA PRO A 136 -14.36 -1.34 1.18
C PRO A 136 -15.31 -2.28 0.44
N ASN A 137 -16.60 -1.95 0.48
CA ASN A 137 -17.58 -2.55 -0.41
C ASN A 137 -17.43 -1.99 -1.84
N GLU A 138 -18.35 -2.33 -2.74
CA GLU A 138 -18.30 -1.87 -4.13
C GLU A 138 -18.24 -0.34 -4.25
N GLU A 139 -19.06 0.39 -3.49
CA GLU A 139 -19.06 1.86 -3.51
C GLU A 139 -17.74 2.42 -2.97
N GLY A 140 -17.19 1.83 -1.90
CA GLY A 140 -15.88 2.20 -1.38
C GLY A 140 -14.76 1.91 -2.38
N ALA A 141 -14.84 0.80 -3.10
CA ALA A 141 -13.88 0.48 -4.16
C ALA A 141 -13.93 1.51 -5.30
N LYS A 142 -15.11 2.04 -5.64
CA LYS A 142 -15.25 3.13 -6.63
C LYS A 142 -14.58 4.41 -6.16
N VAL A 143 -14.72 4.77 -4.89
CA VAL A 143 -14.03 5.94 -4.30
C VAL A 143 -12.52 5.77 -4.41
N MET A 144 -12.01 4.59 -4.08
CA MET A 144 -10.58 4.27 -4.18
C MET A 144 -10.11 4.34 -5.64
N ALA A 145 -10.84 3.73 -6.56
CA ALA A 145 -10.51 3.72 -7.98
C ALA A 145 -10.45 5.14 -8.55
N LYS A 146 -11.41 6.00 -8.15
CA LYS A 146 -11.43 7.41 -8.57
C LYS A 146 -10.20 8.16 -8.07
N ALA A 147 -9.81 7.98 -6.81
CA ALA A 147 -8.63 8.62 -6.24
C ALA A 147 -7.36 8.22 -7.00
N VAL A 148 -7.21 6.93 -7.32
CA VAL A 148 -6.08 6.43 -8.12
C VAL A 148 -6.13 7.01 -9.54
N TYR A 149 -7.27 6.95 -10.20
CA TYR A 149 -7.43 7.50 -11.55
C TYR A 149 -7.07 8.97 -11.62
N ASP A 150 -7.59 9.78 -10.69
CA ASP A 150 -7.32 11.22 -10.66
C ASP A 150 -5.83 11.54 -10.44
N ALA A 151 -5.11 10.66 -9.74
CA ALA A 151 -3.67 10.82 -9.50
C ALA A 151 -2.83 10.47 -10.73
N ILE A 152 -3.20 9.44 -11.49
CA ILE A 152 -2.39 8.94 -12.61
C ILE A 152 -2.78 9.51 -13.98
N LYS A 153 -3.97 10.09 -14.11
CA LYS A 153 -4.39 10.70 -15.39
C LYS A 153 -3.53 11.92 -15.71
N LYS A 154 -3.28 12.11 -16.98
CA LYS A 154 -2.51 13.25 -17.50
C LYS A 154 -3.34 14.05 -18.49
#